data_b96b264e713a68eb0ebae4de0f63ba80
#
_entry.id   b96b264e713a68eb0ebae4de0f63ba80
#
_cell.length_a   1.000
_cell.length_b   1.000
_cell.length_c   1.000
_cell.angle_alpha   90.00
_cell.angle_beta   90.00
_cell.angle_gamma   90.00
#
_symmetry.space_group_name_H-M   'P 1'
#
loop_
_entity.id
_entity.type
_entity.pdbx_description
1 polymer ?
#
loop_
_entity_poly.entity_id
_entity_poly.type
_entity_poly.pdbx_seq_one_letter_code
_entity_poly.pdbx_strand_id
1 'polypeptide(L)'
;PTDGDVSIGDFFIYFLGSEMMDKLIEPLLSGIYGGNIYELSLDATFPDFHSLERRAGNMVKGMMAAKKQRRSTGTAPKGMFRQVTGGLESIIDALTSKMPGNVALHSNAPTMSIEKGATGGYVLNGEADKPYDSVIITTPPQAYVDWFTEDSAFDVLRHMDLSSCAIAVMGFERATFDAPLNGTGFVITRTTKTPLTACTYISSKWPQTTPQDKVVLRVFLGKPGDDTVQRLDETALGELALQEIQRIMNFKAKPLWVEVTRLHKSMPQYKVGHRERIAFLKQHVAEAYPGLHLIGTPFDGVGMPDGVQQAKKLADAWPVVKEK
;
A
#
# COMPACT_ATOMS: atom_id res chain seq x y z
N PRO A 1 1.10 16.83 24.23
CA PRO A 1 1.78 15.96 23.28
C PRO A 1 1.52 14.50 23.65
N THR A 2 1.23 13.67 22.66
CA THR A 2 1.13 12.23 22.86
C THR A 2 2.53 11.65 23.01
N ASP A 3 2.77 10.93 24.11
CA ASP A 3 4.04 10.23 24.33
C ASP A 3 3.96 8.82 23.72
N GLY A 4 4.99 8.42 22.97
CA GLY A 4 5.05 7.13 22.30
C GLY A 4 4.23 7.03 21.02
N ASP A 5 4.14 5.80 20.48
CA ASP A 5 3.33 5.48 19.32
C ASP A 5 1.87 5.24 19.74
N VAL A 6 0.94 5.84 19.02
CA VAL A 6 -0.50 5.74 19.29
C VAL A 6 -1.24 5.29 18.03
N SER A 7 -2.48 4.82 18.20
CA SER A 7 -3.31 4.50 17.04
C SER A 7 -3.77 5.77 16.30
N ILE A 8 -4.01 5.64 15.00
CA ILE A 8 -4.63 6.71 14.19
C ILE A 8 -5.95 7.14 14.85
N GLY A 9 -6.79 6.16 15.25
CA GLY A 9 -8.10 6.41 15.84
C GLY A 9 -8.01 7.23 17.11
N ASP A 10 -7.19 6.80 18.07
CA ASP A 10 -7.04 7.50 19.36
C ASP A 10 -6.51 8.91 19.18
N PHE A 11 -5.53 9.09 18.28
CA PHE A 11 -4.97 10.41 18.00
C PHE A 11 -6.02 11.38 17.46
N PHE A 12 -6.78 10.97 16.43
CA PHE A 12 -7.76 11.88 15.85
C PHE A 12 -9.00 12.08 16.72
N ILE A 13 -9.44 11.08 17.49
CA ILE A 13 -10.52 11.26 18.47
C ILE A 13 -10.13 12.31 19.53
N TYR A 14 -8.89 12.24 20.01
CA TYR A 14 -8.40 13.21 21.01
C TYR A 14 -8.46 14.66 20.50
N PHE A 15 -8.11 14.90 19.22
CA PHE A 15 -8.09 16.26 18.67
C PHE A 15 -9.39 16.73 18.04
N LEU A 16 -10.20 15.85 17.45
CA LEU A 16 -11.33 16.19 16.60
C LEU A 16 -12.66 15.61 17.09
N GLY A 17 -12.62 14.71 18.03
CA GLY A 17 -13.81 14.01 18.55
C GLY A 17 -14.27 12.86 17.65
N SER A 18 -15.11 11.99 18.21
CA SER A 18 -15.55 10.74 17.57
C SER A 18 -16.38 10.98 16.30
N GLU A 19 -17.23 12.00 16.29
CA GLU A 19 -18.09 12.27 15.11
C GLU A 19 -17.28 12.62 13.86
N MET A 20 -16.27 13.47 14.00
CA MET A 20 -15.37 13.84 12.90
C MET A 20 -14.55 12.62 12.46
N MET A 21 -14.14 11.82 13.44
CA MET A 21 -13.42 10.58 13.19
C MET A 21 -14.23 9.62 12.33
N ASP A 22 -15.45 9.28 12.73
CA ASP A 22 -16.28 8.28 12.07
C ASP A 22 -16.80 8.73 10.69
N LYS A 23 -17.11 10.04 10.53
CA LYS A 23 -17.72 10.55 9.30
C LYS A 23 -16.72 11.00 8.25
N LEU A 24 -15.52 11.38 8.62
CA LEU A 24 -14.53 11.96 7.71
C LEU A 24 -13.17 11.23 7.72
N ILE A 25 -12.55 11.09 8.89
CA ILE A 25 -11.17 10.63 8.99
C ILE A 25 -11.08 9.12 8.68
N GLU A 26 -11.94 8.33 9.31
CA GLU A 26 -11.98 6.89 9.12
C GLU A 26 -12.18 6.48 7.65
N PRO A 27 -13.21 6.99 6.92
CA PRO A 27 -13.40 6.62 5.53
C PRO A 27 -12.24 7.00 4.61
N LEU A 28 -11.52 8.08 4.92
CA LEU A 28 -10.36 8.52 4.14
C LEU A 28 -9.11 7.69 4.42
N LEU A 29 -8.81 7.43 5.68
CA LEU A 29 -7.55 6.80 6.07
C LEU A 29 -7.61 5.27 6.04
N SER A 30 -8.74 4.67 6.40
CA SER A 30 -8.95 3.22 6.29
C SER A 30 -8.88 2.74 4.84
N GLY A 31 -9.31 3.56 3.90
CA GLY A 31 -9.23 3.26 2.47
C GLY A 31 -7.81 3.12 1.93
N ILE A 32 -6.80 3.72 2.60
CA ILE A 32 -5.39 3.62 2.20
C ILE A 32 -4.79 2.27 2.63
N TYR A 33 -5.06 1.84 3.85
CA TYR A 33 -4.47 0.62 4.43
C TYR A 33 -5.43 -0.57 4.45
N GLY A 34 -6.71 -0.37 4.17
CA GLY A 34 -7.74 -1.42 4.25
C GLY A 34 -7.85 -2.05 5.63
N GLY A 35 -7.49 -1.30 6.69
CA GLY A 35 -7.33 -1.81 8.05
C GLY A 35 -8.13 -1.06 9.10
N ASN A 36 -8.07 -1.58 10.33
CA ASN A 36 -8.69 -0.95 11.48
C ASN A 36 -7.82 0.19 12.01
N ILE A 37 -8.22 1.43 11.78
CA ILE A 37 -7.47 2.63 12.22
C ILE A 37 -7.28 2.76 13.72
N TYR A 38 -8.07 2.03 14.53
CA TYR A 38 -7.89 1.97 15.98
C TYR A 38 -6.76 1.03 16.43
N GLU A 39 -6.18 0.27 15.48
CA GLU A 39 -5.03 -0.59 15.71
C GLU A 39 -3.78 -0.11 14.96
N LEU A 40 -3.98 0.65 13.86
CA LEU A 40 -2.88 1.14 13.03
C LEU A 40 -2.09 2.24 13.72
N SER A 41 -0.77 2.10 13.72
CA SER A 41 0.20 3.07 14.24
C SER A 41 0.16 4.37 13.47
N LEU A 42 0.04 5.48 14.16
CA LEU A 42 0.17 6.82 13.57
C LEU A 42 1.60 7.05 13.06
N ASP A 43 2.60 6.68 13.85
CA ASP A 43 4.01 6.90 13.50
C ASP A 43 4.46 6.08 12.29
N ALA A 44 3.94 4.86 12.14
CA ALA A 44 4.30 4.02 11.01
C ALA A 44 3.55 4.38 9.71
N THR A 45 2.35 4.97 9.82
CA THR A 45 1.49 5.26 8.68
C THR A 45 1.50 6.73 8.25
N PHE A 46 1.38 7.64 9.21
CA PHE A 46 1.26 9.08 8.99
C PHE A 46 2.15 9.90 9.94
N PRO A 47 3.48 9.71 9.93
CA PRO A 47 4.41 10.34 10.88
C PRO A 47 4.37 11.87 10.87
N ASP A 48 3.94 12.46 9.74
CA ASP A 48 3.84 13.91 9.61
C ASP A 48 2.83 14.51 10.60
N PHE A 49 1.71 13.82 10.88
CA PHE A 49 0.72 14.34 11.83
C PHE A 49 1.29 14.43 13.25
N HIS A 50 1.98 13.40 13.68
CA HIS A 50 2.64 13.39 14.98
C HIS A 50 3.76 14.44 15.08
N SER A 51 4.55 14.59 14.02
CA SER A 51 5.61 15.59 13.97
C SER A 51 5.05 17.04 13.99
N LEU A 52 3.92 17.28 13.32
CA LEU A 52 3.23 18.57 13.34
C LEU A 52 2.67 18.90 14.72
N GLU A 53 2.10 17.93 15.40
CA GLU A 53 1.59 18.08 16.78
C GLU A 53 2.72 18.41 17.74
N ARG A 54 3.81 17.65 17.75
CA ARG A 54 4.97 17.87 18.63
C ARG A 54 5.61 19.23 18.41
N ARG A 55 5.74 19.70 17.18
CA ARG A 55 6.37 21.01 16.85
C ARG A 55 5.48 22.19 17.24
N ALA A 56 4.18 22.10 17.07
CA ALA A 56 3.24 23.21 17.28
C ALA A 56 2.50 23.15 18.62
N GLY A 57 2.67 22.07 19.39
CA GLY A 57 1.89 21.78 20.59
C GLY A 57 0.41 21.55 20.35
N ASN A 58 -0.03 21.59 19.07
CA ASN A 58 -1.40 21.35 18.66
C ASN A 58 -1.44 21.02 17.16
N MET A 59 -2.11 19.95 16.79
CA MET A 59 -2.22 19.47 15.41
C MET A 59 -2.79 20.52 14.44
N VAL A 60 -3.85 21.22 14.84
CA VAL A 60 -4.51 22.23 13.98
C VAL A 60 -3.58 23.40 13.70
N LYS A 61 -2.89 23.90 14.73
CA LYS A 61 -1.87 24.96 14.55
C LYS A 61 -0.72 24.48 13.66
N GLY A 62 -0.26 23.23 13.83
CA GLY A 62 0.76 22.62 12.99
C GLY A 62 0.37 22.54 11.52
N MET A 63 -0.85 22.09 11.23
CA MET A 63 -1.40 22.04 9.87
C MET A 63 -1.54 23.43 9.23
N MET A 64 -2.01 24.43 10.01
CA MET A 64 -2.09 25.82 9.52
C MET A 64 -0.72 26.40 9.19
N ALA A 65 0.27 26.17 10.05
CA ALA A 65 1.66 26.61 9.83
C ALA A 65 2.27 25.94 8.59
N ALA A 66 2.12 24.64 8.41
CA ALA A 66 2.56 23.89 7.24
C ALA A 66 1.90 24.40 5.93
N LYS A 67 0.60 24.68 5.98
CA LYS A 67 -0.13 25.26 4.83
C LYS A 67 0.39 26.67 4.46
N LYS A 68 0.67 27.50 5.46
CA LYS A 68 1.26 28.84 5.25
C LYS A 68 2.64 28.75 4.61
N GLN A 69 3.48 27.86 5.11
CA GLN A 69 4.82 27.64 4.58
C GLN A 69 4.81 27.15 3.12
N ARG A 70 3.95 26.18 2.78
CA ARG A 70 3.78 25.69 1.39
C ARG A 70 3.32 26.78 0.43
N ARG A 71 2.49 27.73 0.88
CA ARG A 71 2.05 28.87 0.08
C ARG A 71 3.18 29.88 -0.16
N SER A 72 4.05 30.10 0.82
CA SER A 72 5.15 31.08 0.72
C SER A 72 6.32 30.57 -0.15
N THR A 73 6.52 29.27 -0.28
CA THR A 73 7.60 28.68 -1.08
C THR A 73 7.22 28.45 -2.56
N GLY A 74 5.97 28.72 -2.96
CA GLY A 74 5.51 28.52 -4.33
C GLY A 74 5.51 27.06 -4.83
N THR A 75 5.84 26.13 -3.95
CA THR A 75 6.04 24.69 -4.24
C THR A 75 4.77 23.84 -4.06
N ALA A 76 3.59 24.45 -4.15
CA ALA A 76 2.35 23.66 -4.14
C ALA A 76 2.31 22.75 -5.39
N PRO A 77 2.47 21.44 -5.28
CA PRO A 77 2.39 20.57 -6.44
C PRO A 77 0.99 20.68 -7.04
N LYS A 78 0.91 20.82 -8.36
CA LYS A 78 -0.36 20.74 -9.08
C LYS A 78 -0.91 19.32 -8.95
N GLY A 79 -1.81 19.10 -7.97
CA GLY A 79 -2.39 17.80 -7.65
C GLY A 79 -1.56 16.95 -6.68
N MET A 80 -2.25 16.18 -5.84
CA MET A 80 -1.64 15.29 -4.85
C MET A 80 -1.18 13.96 -5.48
N PHE A 81 -1.88 13.51 -6.52
CA PHE A 81 -1.62 12.25 -7.20
C PHE A 81 -1.01 12.48 -8.57
N ARG A 82 -0.15 11.56 -8.99
CA ARG A 82 0.47 11.51 -10.31
C ARG A 82 0.13 10.19 -10.96
N GLN A 83 0.06 10.20 -12.28
CA GLN A 83 -0.06 9.00 -13.10
C GLN A 83 0.95 9.10 -14.25
N VAL A 84 1.49 7.97 -14.63
CA VAL A 84 2.42 7.86 -15.75
C VAL A 84 1.62 7.68 -17.03
N THR A 85 2.01 8.37 -18.09
CA THR A 85 1.45 8.14 -19.44
C THR A 85 1.75 6.70 -19.86
N GLY A 86 0.74 5.97 -20.29
CA GLY A 86 0.85 4.53 -20.59
C GLY A 86 0.56 3.60 -19.42
N GLY A 87 0.23 4.16 -18.21
CA GLY A 87 -0.11 3.36 -17.04
C GLY A 87 1.11 2.99 -16.18
N LEU A 88 0.86 2.39 -15.02
CA LEU A 88 1.92 2.07 -14.06
C LEU A 88 2.84 0.94 -14.52
N GLU A 89 2.36 0.04 -15.36
CA GLU A 89 3.14 -1.06 -15.94
C GLU A 89 4.32 -0.52 -16.77
N SER A 90 4.14 0.62 -17.45
CA SER A 90 5.20 1.26 -18.23
C SER A 90 6.44 1.63 -17.39
N ILE A 91 6.32 1.74 -16.07
CA ILE A 91 7.46 1.93 -15.17
C ILE A 91 8.30 0.64 -15.12
N ILE A 92 7.65 -0.51 -15.01
CA ILE A 92 8.31 -1.82 -14.98
C ILE A 92 8.99 -2.09 -16.32
N ASP A 93 8.29 -1.82 -17.44
CA ASP A 93 8.84 -1.96 -18.80
C ASP A 93 10.08 -1.08 -19.00
N ALA A 94 10.02 0.17 -18.51
CA ALA A 94 11.15 1.08 -18.60
C ALA A 94 12.35 0.64 -17.74
N LEU A 95 12.10 0.05 -16.58
CA LEU A 95 13.15 -0.50 -15.71
C LEU A 95 13.79 -1.73 -16.36
N THR A 96 12.98 -2.69 -16.83
CA THR A 96 13.47 -3.93 -17.44
C THR A 96 14.23 -3.67 -18.73
N SER A 97 13.73 -2.74 -19.58
CA SER A 97 14.40 -2.39 -20.85
C SER A 97 15.73 -1.65 -20.66
N LYS A 98 15.98 -1.09 -19.48
CA LYS A 98 17.22 -0.35 -19.16
C LYS A 98 18.13 -1.13 -18.20
N MET A 99 17.86 -2.40 -17.94
CA MET A 99 18.73 -3.22 -17.13
C MET A 99 20.12 -3.34 -17.77
N PRO A 100 21.21 -3.15 -16.98
CA PRO A 100 22.56 -3.40 -17.45
C PRO A 100 22.74 -4.86 -17.88
N GLY A 101 23.65 -5.12 -18.82
CA GLY A 101 23.87 -6.46 -19.38
C GLY A 101 24.41 -7.50 -18.38
N ASN A 102 24.89 -7.07 -17.23
CA ASN A 102 25.30 -7.94 -16.12
C ASN A 102 24.15 -8.27 -15.15
N VAL A 103 22.92 -7.84 -15.42
CA VAL A 103 21.74 -8.19 -14.64
C VAL A 103 20.93 -9.25 -15.37
N ALA A 104 20.71 -10.40 -14.73
CA ALA A 104 19.83 -11.45 -15.22
C ALA A 104 18.47 -11.38 -14.54
N LEU A 105 17.39 -11.38 -15.32
CA LEU A 105 16.02 -11.44 -14.83
C LEU A 105 15.48 -12.86 -15.03
N HIS A 106 15.11 -13.52 -13.92
CA HIS A 106 14.51 -14.83 -13.93
C HIS A 106 13.03 -14.75 -13.54
N SER A 107 12.14 -14.85 -14.52
CA SER A 107 10.70 -14.95 -14.28
C SER A 107 10.30 -16.40 -14.05
N ASN A 108 9.18 -16.62 -13.32
CA ASN A 108 8.67 -17.95 -13.00
C ASN A 108 9.69 -18.85 -12.27
N ALA A 109 10.61 -18.25 -11.52
CA ALA A 109 11.66 -18.93 -10.75
C ALA A 109 11.45 -18.66 -9.25
N PRO A 110 10.52 -19.36 -8.59
CA PRO A 110 10.23 -19.12 -7.18
C PRO A 110 11.42 -19.51 -6.30
N THR A 111 11.73 -18.67 -5.32
CA THR A 111 12.66 -19.02 -4.25
C THR A 111 11.91 -19.80 -3.17
N MET A 112 12.30 -21.05 -2.96
CA MET A 112 11.69 -21.97 -2.00
C MET A 112 12.47 -22.04 -0.69
N SER A 113 13.80 -21.82 -0.72
CA SER A 113 14.67 -21.77 0.46
C SER A 113 15.75 -20.71 0.31
N ILE A 114 16.20 -20.18 1.45
CA ILE A 114 17.35 -19.29 1.59
C ILE A 114 18.18 -19.85 2.75
N GLU A 115 19.40 -20.26 2.47
CA GLU A 115 20.30 -20.88 3.44
C GLU A 115 21.66 -20.17 3.45
N LYS A 116 22.36 -20.20 4.58
CA LYS A 116 23.73 -19.71 4.64
C LYS A 116 24.64 -20.67 3.92
N GLY A 117 25.46 -20.15 3.02
CA GLY A 117 26.48 -20.96 2.34
C GLY A 117 27.60 -21.43 3.30
N ALA A 118 28.15 -22.64 3.08
CA ALA A 118 29.19 -23.19 3.93
C ALA A 118 30.50 -22.36 3.94
N THR A 119 30.76 -21.62 2.85
CA THR A 119 31.93 -20.73 2.71
C THR A 119 31.59 -19.24 2.88
N GLY A 120 30.40 -18.94 3.35
CA GLY A 120 29.83 -17.59 3.44
C GLY A 120 28.82 -17.31 2.32
N GLY A 121 28.13 -16.17 2.41
CA GLY A 121 27.05 -15.82 1.49
C GLY A 121 25.79 -16.67 1.67
N TYR A 122 25.00 -16.79 0.61
CA TYR A 122 23.68 -17.42 0.63
C TYR A 122 23.51 -18.40 -0.53
N VAL A 123 22.80 -19.47 -0.27
CA VAL A 123 22.37 -20.47 -1.26
C VAL A 123 20.86 -20.40 -1.38
N LEU A 124 20.36 -20.32 -2.60
CA LEU A 124 18.92 -20.33 -2.89
C LEU A 124 18.55 -21.71 -3.44
N ASN A 125 17.40 -22.25 -3.00
CA ASN A 125 16.84 -23.51 -3.50
C ASN A 125 17.80 -24.71 -3.43
N GLY A 126 18.79 -24.70 -2.51
CA GLY A 126 19.77 -25.76 -2.40
C GLY A 126 20.85 -25.80 -3.51
N GLU A 127 20.93 -24.77 -4.38
CA GLU A 127 21.92 -24.66 -5.46
C GLU A 127 23.31 -24.26 -4.89
N ALA A 128 23.98 -25.17 -4.19
CA ALA A 128 25.23 -24.88 -3.47
C ALA A 128 26.42 -24.50 -4.38
N ASP A 129 26.35 -24.80 -5.65
CA ASP A 129 27.33 -24.43 -6.68
C ASP A 129 27.21 -22.98 -7.17
N LYS A 130 26.12 -22.29 -6.77
CA LYS A 130 25.85 -20.89 -7.14
C LYS A 130 25.56 -20.03 -5.90
N PRO A 131 26.57 -19.80 -5.03
CA PRO A 131 26.36 -18.94 -3.87
C PRO A 131 26.25 -17.49 -4.28
N TYR A 132 25.45 -16.73 -3.51
CA TYR A 132 25.28 -15.29 -3.64
C TYR A 132 25.97 -14.58 -2.47
N ASP A 133 26.74 -13.55 -2.72
CA ASP A 133 27.39 -12.75 -1.66
C ASP A 133 26.37 -12.01 -0.79
N SER A 134 25.27 -11.60 -1.40
CA SER A 134 24.19 -10.87 -0.73
C SER A 134 22.84 -11.19 -1.34
N VAL A 135 21.78 -11.13 -0.51
CA VAL A 135 20.38 -11.31 -0.92
C VAL A 135 19.55 -10.14 -0.46
N ILE A 136 18.75 -9.57 -1.36
CA ILE A 136 17.77 -8.53 -1.05
C ILE A 136 16.38 -9.16 -1.18
N ILE A 137 15.64 -9.23 -0.08
CA ILE A 137 14.27 -9.76 -0.06
C ILE A 137 13.28 -8.61 -0.14
N THR A 138 12.39 -8.67 -1.15
CA THR A 138 11.34 -7.67 -1.38
C THR A 138 9.94 -8.28 -1.41
N THR A 139 9.83 -9.58 -1.11
CA THR A 139 8.60 -10.35 -1.18
C THR A 139 7.61 -10.00 -0.08
N PRO A 140 6.33 -10.38 -0.22
CA PRO A 140 5.35 -10.28 0.86
C PRO A 140 5.76 -11.08 2.11
N PRO A 141 5.24 -10.71 3.31
CA PRO A 141 5.64 -11.34 4.58
C PRO A 141 5.43 -12.86 4.62
N GLN A 142 4.46 -13.38 3.88
CA GLN A 142 4.16 -14.81 3.84
C GLN A 142 5.35 -15.67 3.37
N ALA A 143 6.20 -15.12 2.50
CA ALA A 143 7.39 -15.83 2.02
C ALA A 143 8.44 -16.08 3.11
N TYR A 144 8.45 -15.26 4.17
CA TYR A 144 9.41 -15.44 5.27
C TYR A 144 9.05 -16.59 6.21
N VAL A 145 7.79 -17.02 6.20
CA VAL A 145 7.31 -18.10 7.08
C VAL A 145 8.12 -19.38 6.87
N ASP A 146 8.41 -19.71 5.61
CA ASP A 146 9.07 -20.95 5.25
C ASP A 146 10.60 -20.85 5.23
N TRP A 147 11.16 -19.62 5.11
CA TRP A 147 12.61 -19.44 4.97
C TRP A 147 13.36 -19.31 6.29
N PHE A 148 12.74 -18.81 7.35
CA PHE A 148 13.38 -18.53 8.64
C PHE A 148 12.55 -19.10 9.80
N THR A 149 12.13 -20.38 9.67
CA THR A 149 11.21 -21.04 10.61
C THR A 149 11.74 -21.10 12.04
N GLU A 150 13.04 -21.32 12.20
CA GLU A 150 13.69 -21.52 13.50
C GLU A 150 14.09 -20.21 14.20
N ASP A 151 14.00 -19.07 13.50
CA ASP A 151 14.40 -17.77 14.05
C ASP A 151 13.18 -16.95 14.45
N SER A 152 12.98 -16.83 15.77
CA SER A 152 11.86 -16.09 16.36
C SER A 152 11.88 -14.58 16.10
N ALA A 153 13.01 -14.00 15.69
CA ALA A 153 13.05 -12.60 15.30
C ALA A 153 12.13 -12.30 14.10
N PHE A 154 11.89 -13.31 13.24
CA PHE A 154 10.97 -13.20 12.10
C PHE A 154 9.48 -13.37 12.48
N ASP A 155 9.15 -13.63 13.75
CA ASP A 155 7.76 -13.77 14.21
C ASP A 155 6.94 -12.50 13.95
N VAL A 156 7.57 -11.34 13.97
CA VAL A 156 6.91 -10.08 13.61
C VAL A 156 6.33 -10.11 12.19
N LEU A 157 6.95 -10.83 11.27
CA LEU A 157 6.46 -10.99 9.89
C LEU A 157 5.47 -12.15 9.78
N ARG A 158 5.71 -13.27 10.49
CA ARG A 158 4.79 -14.42 10.53
C ARG A 158 3.43 -14.05 11.09
N HIS A 159 3.40 -13.22 12.13
CA HIS A 159 2.18 -12.80 12.81
C HIS A 159 1.68 -11.43 12.34
N MET A 160 2.25 -10.89 11.26
CA MET A 160 1.77 -9.63 10.68
C MET A 160 0.39 -9.81 10.07
N ASP A 161 -0.57 -9.02 10.56
CA ASP A 161 -1.89 -8.98 9.96
C ASP A 161 -1.82 -8.41 8.55
N LEU A 162 -2.59 -9.01 7.66
CA LEU A 162 -2.67 -8.62 6.27
C LEU A 162 -4.13 -8.44 5.87
N SER A 163 -4.50 -7.27 5.38
CA SER A 163 -5.85 -7.07 4.87
C SER A 163 -5.98 -7.55 3.42
N SER A 164 -7.20 -7.90 3.07
CA SER A 164 -7.60 -8.27 1.71
C SER A 164 -8.57 -7.22 1.17
N CYS A 165 -8.46 -6.93 -0.11
CA CYS A 165 -9.44 -6.10 -0.81
C CYS A 165 -9.72 -6.65 -2.20
N ALA A 166 -10.81 -6.19 -2.81
CA ALA A 166 -11.07 -6.40 -4.21
C ALA A 166 -11.32 -5.06 -4.90
N ILE A 167 -10.93 -5.00 -6.16
CA ILE A 167 -11.11 -3.85 -7.02
C ILE A 167 -11.93 -4.30 -8.21
N ALA A 168 -13.12 -3.74 -8.39
CA ALA A 168 -13.93 -3.94 -9.58
C ALA A 168 -13.84 -2.71 -10.49
N VAL A 169 -13.36 -2.88 -11.71
CA VAL A 169 -13.32 -1.84 -12.72
C VAL A 169 -14.42 -2.11 -13.72
N MET A 170 -15.22 -1.09 -14.04
CA MET A 170 -16.41 -1.21 -14.88
C MET A 170 -16.42 -0.14 -15.94
N GLY A 171 -16.65 -0.53 -17.20
CA GLY A 171 -16.81 0.37 -18.34
C GLY A 171 -18.25 0.48 -18.79
N PHE A 172 -18.69 1.69 -19.10
CA PHE A 172 -20.05 2.00 -19.57
C PHE A 172 -20.02 2.88 -20.82
N GLU A 173 -21.07 2.82 -21.62
CA GLU A 173 -21.33 3.83 -22.65
C GLU A 173 -21.74 5.16 -21.99
N ARG A 174 -21.06 6.24 -22.33
CA ARG A 174 -21.39 7.57 -21.78
C ARG A 174 -22.81 8.00 -22.13
N ALA A 175 -23.29 7.66 -23.32
CA ALA A 175 -24.63 8.03 -23.78
C ALA A 175 -25.78 7.40 -22.95
N THR A 176 -25.51 6.27 -22.30
CA THR A 176 -26.50 5.55 -21.45
C THR A 176 -26.23 5.68 -19.97
N PHE A 177 -25.12 6.31 -19.58
CA PHE A 177 -24.75 6.48 -18.18
C PHE A 177 -25.40 7.74 -17.61
N ASP A 178 -26.39 7.55 -16.77
CA ASP A 178 -27.34 8.59 -16.29
C ASP A 178 -26.99 9.14 -14.88
N ALA A 179 -25.91 8.68 -14.25
CA ALA A 179 -25.49 9.24 -12.95
C ALA A 179 -24.53 10.44 -13.11
N PRO A 180 -24.65 11.46 -12.24
CA PRO A 180 -23.71 12.59 -12.27
C PRO A 180 -22.32 12.15 -11.78
N LEU A 181 -21.27 12.58 -12.49
CA LEU A 181 -19.87 12.37 -12.13
C LEU A 181 -19.23 13.65 -11.57
N ASN A 182 -19.75 14.12 -10.45
CA ASN A 182 -19.24 15.32 -9.78
C ASN A 182 -17.96 14.99 -9.00
N GLY A 183 -16.84 15.62 -9.35
CA GLY A 183 -15.55 15.37 -8.72
C GLY A 183 -14.83 14.16 -9.28
N THR A 184 -14.04 13.47 -8.45
CA THR A 184 -13.18 12.35 -8.85
C THR A 184 -13.55 11.02 -8.22
N GLY A 185 -14.62 10.99 -7.43
CA GLY A 185 -15.09 9.81 -6.71
C GLY A 185 -15.57 10.14 -5.31
N PHE A 186 -15.84 9.12 -4.52
CA PHE A 186 -16.27 9.23 -3.12
C PHE A 186 -15.75 8.06 -2.29
N VAL A 187 -15.70 8.25 -0.98
CA VAL A 187 -15.47 7.21 0.03
C VAL A 187 -16.76 6.95 0.78
N ILE A 188 -16.89 5.75 1.34
CA ILE A 188 -18.10 5.28 2.01
C ILE A 188 -17.82 5.12 3.50
N THR A 189 -18.66 5.71 4.34
CA THR A 189 -18.53 5.61 5.79
C THR A 189 -18.72 4.16 6.27
N ARG A 190 -18.02 3.80 7.34
CA ARG A 190 -18.07 2.45 7.91
C ARG A 190 -19.49 2.03 8.34
N THR A 191 -20.30 3.00 8.77
CA THR A 191 -21.68 2.79 9.20
C THR A 191 -22.65 2.47 8.06
N THR A 192 -22.28 2.76 6.82
CA THR A 192 -23.11 2.42 5.65
C THR A 192 -23.13 0.91 5.43
N LYS A 193 -24.33 0.34 5.34
CA LYS A 193 -24.53 -1.10 5.10
C LYS A 193 -24.25 -1.45 3.62
N THR A 194 -23.00 -1.63 3.28
CA THR A 194 -22.50 -2.07 1.97
C THR A 194 -21.07 -2.62 2.14
N PRO A 195 -20.65 -3.61 1.36
CA PRO A 195 -19.25 -4.08 1.35
C PRO A 195 -18.30 -3.13 0.64
N LEU A 196 -18.84 -2.11 -0.06
CA LEU A 196 -18.01 -1.11 -0.74
C LEU A 196 -17.35 -0.15 0.24
N THR A 197 -16.13 0.28 -0.08
CA THR A 197 -15.37 1.27 0.70
C THR A 197 -15.18 2.59 -0.04
N ALA A 198 -15.07 2.55 -1.36
CA ALA A 198 -14.88 3.74 -2.18
C ALA A 198 -15.28 3.48 -3.64
N CYS A 199 -15.51 4.58 -4.37
CA CYS A 199 -15.58 4.57 -5.82
C CYS A 199 -14.75 5.72 -6.39
N THR A 200 -13.90 5.43 -7.38
CA THR A 200 -13.17 6.44 -8.15
C THR A 200 -13.77 6.55 -9.55
N TYR A 201 -14.09 7.77 -9.97
CA TYR A 201 -14.49 8.09 -11.34
C TYR A 201 -13.24 8.24 -12.19
N ILE A 202 -12.78 7.14 -12.81
CA ILE A 202 -11.52 7.12 -13.58
C ILE A 202 -11.59 8.12 -14.72
N SER A 203 -12.71 8.15 -15.45
CA SER A 203 -12.93 9.09 -16.56
C SER A 203 -12.81 10.56 -16.17
N SER A 204 -13.15 10.92 -14.91
CA SER A 204 -13.03 12.29 -14.40
C SER A 204 -11.66 12.56 -13.77
N LYS A 205 -11.12 11.58 -13.05
CA LYS A 205 -9.84 11.73 -12.35
C LYS A 205 -8.65 11.69 -13.30
N TRP A 206 -8.72 10.85 -14.32
CA TRP A 206 -7.67 10.59 -15.32
C TRP A 206 -8.26 10.55 -16.74
N PRO A 207 -8.77 11.68 -17.28
CA PRO A 207 -9.51 11.70 -18.54
C PRO A 207 -8.69 11.16 -19.74
N GLN A 208 -7.36 11.21 -19.66
CA GLN A 208 -6.47 10.67 -20.68
C GLN A 208 -6.43 9.12 -20.73
N THR A 209 -6.98 8.44 -19.75
CA THR A 209 -6.98 6.96 -19.65
C THR A 209 -8.29 6.33 -20.11
N THR A 210 -9.26 7.13 -20.48
CA THR A 210 -10.60 6.66 -20.89
C THR A 210 -11.02 7.34 -22.19
N PRO A 211 -11.55 6.61 -23.17
CA PRO A 211 -12.16 7.21 -24.36
C PRO A 211 -13.28 8.18 -23.99
N GLN A 212 -13.45 9.27 -24.75
CA GLN A 212 -14.40 10.33 -24.42
C GLN A 212 -15.86 9.88 -24.40
N ASP A 213 -16.20 8.87 -25.20
CA ASP A 213 -17.52 8.25 -25.28
C ASP A 213 -17.78 7.19 -24.22
N LYS A 214 -16.83 6.95 -23.30
CA LYS A 214 -16.94 5.96 -22.23
C LYS A 214 -16.90 6.58 -20.84
N VAL A 215 -17.46 5.85 -19.88
CA VAL A 215 -17.33 6.09 -18.46
C VAL A 215 -16.67 4.88 -17.82
N VAL A 216 -15.64 5.10 -17.01
CA VAL A 216 -14.98 4.05 -16.25
C VAL A 216 -15.04 4.37 -14.76
N LEU A 217 -15.59 3.43 -14.00
CA LEU A 217 -15.62 3.46 -12.55
C LEU A 217 -14.65 2.41 -11.99
N ARG A 218 -13.99 2.74 -10.89
CA ARG A 218 -13.21 1.79 -10.09
C ARG A 218 -13.78 1.74 -8.68
N VAL A 219 -14.34 0.60 -8.32
CA VAL A 219 -15.05 0.34 -7.07
C VAL A 219 -14.17 -0.53 -6.18
N PHE A 220 -14.10 -0.19 -4.90
CA PHE A 220 -13.29 -0.89 -3.92
C PHE A 220 -14.19 -1.62 -2.93
N LEU A 221 -13.85 -2.88 -2.63
CA LEU A 221 -14.50 -3.74 -1.64
C LEU A 221 -13.46 -4.21 -0.61
N GLY A 222 -13.90 -4.49 0.60
CA GLY A 222 -13.05 -5.03 1.66
C GLY A 222 -12.98 -4.09 2.87
N LYS A 223 -14.04 -4.07 3.66
CA LYS A 223 -14.07 -3.39 4.96
C LYS A 223 -13.35 -4.24 6.01
N PRO A 224 -12.68 -3.63 6.98
CA PRO A 224 -12.15 -4.36 8.13
C PRO A 224 -13.25 -5.17 8.83
N GLY A 225 -13.00 -6.47 9.04
CA GLY A 225 -13.97 -7.38 9.66
C GLY A 225 -15.05 -7.95 8.73
N ASP A 226 -15.02 -7.61 7.43
CA ASP A 226 -15.90 -8.17 6.39
C ASP A 226 -15.14 -9.24 5.59
N ASP A 227 -15.66 -10.46 5.54
CA ASP A 227 -15.08 -11.60 4.85
C ASP A 227 -15.56 -11.75 3.38
N THR A 228 -16.34 -10.81 2.88
CA THR A 228 -16.97 -10.87 1.54
C THR A 228 -15.92 -11.11 0.46
N VAL A 229 -14.76 -10.42 0.53
CA VAL A 229 -13.67 -10.57 -0.45
C VAL A 229 -13.03 -11.96 -0.40
N GLN A 230 -12.97 -12.57 0.78
CA GLN A 230 -12.41 -13.92 0.94
C GLN A 230 -13.37 -15.00 0.48
N ARG A 231 -14.67 -14.82 0.70
CA ARG A 231 -15.72 -15.81 0.52
C ARG A 231 -16.26 -15.89 -0.90
N LEU A 232 -16.32 -14.76 -1.61
CA LEU A 232 -16.87 -14.69 -2.97
C LEU A 232 -15.77 -14.84 -4.03
N ASP A 233 -16.11 -15.46 -5.15
CA ASP A 233 -15.26 -15.44 -6.34
C ASP A 233 -15.32 -14.10 -7.09
N GLU A 234 -14.51 -13.93 -8.12
CA GLU A 234 -14.39 -12.67 -8.87
C GLU A 234 -15.68 -12.29 -9.61
N THR A 235 -16.42 -13.28 -10.12
CA THR A 235 -17.71 -13.06 -10.79
C THR A 235 -18.74 -12.52 -9.82
N ALA A 236 -18.92 -13.18 -8.69
CA ALA A 236 -19.86 -12.76 -7.65
C ALA A 236 -19.46 -11.40 -7.03
N LEU A 237 -18.17 -11.13 -6.87
CA LEU A 237 -17.68 -9.81 -6.42
C LEU A 237 -18.00 -8.71 -7.43
N GLY A 238 -17.87 -8.99 -8.72
CA GLY A 238 -18.20 -8.04 -9.80
C GLY A 238 -19.70 -7.73 -9.86
N GLU A 239 -20.54 -8.74 -9.74
CA GLU A 239 -22.00 -8.58 -9.68
C GLU A 239 -22.44 -7.79 -8.44
N LEU A 240 -21.89 -8.13 -7.28
CA LEU A 240 -22.15 -7.41 -6.03
C LEU A 240 -21.70 -5.95 -6.12
N ALA A 241 -20.50 -5.69 -6.63
CA ALA A 241 -19.99 -4.34 -6.81
C ALA A 241 -20.88 -3.52 -7.76
N LEU A 242 -21.33 -4.10 -8.87
CA LEU A 242 -22.23 -3.46 -9.82
C LEU A 242 -23.58 -3.13 -9.18
N GLN A 243 -24.20 -4.10 -8.50
CA GLN A 243 -25.48 -3.92 -7.83
C GLN A 243 -25.41 -2.79 -6.78
N GLU A 244 -24.39 -2.81 -5.95
CA GLU A 244 -24.23 -1.85 -4.88
C GLU A 244 -23.89 -0.43 -5.40
N ILE A 245 -23.03 -0.31 -6.43
CA ILE A 245 -22.71 1.01 -6.98
C ILE A 245 -23.89 1.61 -7.75
N GLN A 246 -24.68 0.78 -8.44
CA GLN A 246 -25.93 1.21 -9.06
C GLN A 246 -26.93 1.71 -8.03
N ARG A 247 -27.08 1.02 -6.90
CA ARG A 247 -27.94 1.42 -5.79
C ARG A 247 -27.48 2.75 -5.17
N ILE A 248 -26.16 2.90 -4.90
CA ILE A 248 -25.61 4.10 -4.23
C ILE A 248 -25.67 5.32 -5.13
N MET A 249 -25.33 5.18 -6.40
CA MET A 249 -25.33 6.29 -7.37
C MET A 249 -26.67 6.48 -8.08
N ASN A 250 -27.63 5.60 -7.85
CA ASN A 250 -28.98 5.61 -8.44
C ASN A 250 -28.95 5.67 -9.98
N PHE A 251 -28.27 4.72 -10.62
CA PHE A 251 -28.25 4.57 -12.07
C PHE A 251 -28.59 3.14 -12.53
N LYS A 252 -28.93 2.97 -13.82
CA LYS A 252 -29.37 1.68 -14.38
C LYS A 252 -28.55 1.24 -15.60
N ALA A 253 -27.57 2.01 -16.03
CA ALA A 253 -26.76 1.67 -17.18
C ALA A 253 -26.11 0.29 -17.01
N LYS A 254 -26.15 -0.52 -18.06
CA LYS A 254 -25.46 -1.83 -18.09
C LYS A 254 -24.00 -1.61 -18.43
N PRO A 255 -23.07 -2.28 -17.73
CA PRO A 255 -21.66 -2.21 -18.08
C PRO A 255 -21.39 -2.91 -19.40
N LEU A 256 -20.43 -2.40 -20.15
CA LEU A 256 -19.83 -3.06 -21.31
C LEU A 256 -18.95 -4.24 -20.86
N TRP A 257 -18.29 -4.06 -19.75
CA TRP A 257 -17.42 -5.04 -19.10
C TRP A 257 -17.26 -4.73 -17.61
N VAL A 258 -16.98 -5.77 -16.85
CA VAL A 258 -16.59 -5.72 -15.45
C VAL A 258 -15.36 -6.59 -15.29
N GLU A 259 -14.32 -6.06 -14.71
CA GLU A 259 -13.09 -6.78 -14.39
C GLU A 259 -12.82 -6.65 -12.89
N VAL A 260 -12.53 -7.76 -12.24
CA VAL A 260 -12.27 -7.81 -10.79
C VAL A 260 -10.88 -8.33 -10.53
N THR A 261 -10.14 -7.60 -9.72
CA THR A 261 -8.87 -8.06 -9.16
C THR A 261 -9.03 -8.23 -7.67
N ARG A 262 -8.78 -9.44 -7.19
CA ARG A 262 -8.79 -9.76 -5.76
C ARG A 262 -7.38 -9.79 -5.21
N LEU A 263 -7.13 -8.91 -4.25
CA LEU A 263 -5.85 -8.78 -3.56
C LEU A 263 -5.95 -9.46 -2.19
N HIS A 264 -5.68 -10.76 -2.17
CA HIS A 264 -5.77 -11.57 -0.95
C HIS A 264 -4.53 -11.37 -0.08
N LYS A 265 -4.76 -11.01 1.21
CA LYS A 265 -3.69 -10.82 2.20
C LYS A 265 -2.49 -10.02 1.66
N SER A 266 -2.77 -8.91 1.00
CA SER A 266 -1.76 -8.16 0.25
C SER A 266 -1.27 -6.89 0.95
N MET A 267 -2.05 -6.36 1.90
CA MET A 267 -1.75 -5.09 2.55
C MET A 267 -1.33 -5.28 4.00
N PRO A 268 -0.05 -5.11 4.32
CA PRO A 268 0.47 -5.19 5.70
C PRO A 268 -0.18 -4.17 6.62
N GLN A 269 -0.52 -4.61 7.83
CA GLN A 269 -1.16 -3.79 8.84
C GLN A 269 -0.12 -3.36 9.88
N TYR A 270 0.29 -2.10 9.81
CA TYR A 270 1.26 -1.51 10.73
C TYR A 270 0.58 -1.15 12.05
N LYS A 271 0.42 -2.12 12.93
CA LYS A 271 -0.15 -1.90 14.27
C LYS A 271 0.79 -1.08 15.17
N VAL A 272 0.24 -0.45 16.19
CA VAL A 272 1.01 0.30 17.21
C VAL A 272 2.23 -0.51 17.66
N GLY A 273 3.40 0.14 17.70
CA GLY A 273 4.71 -0.49 17.95
C GLY A 273 5.34 -1.17 16.74
N HIS A 274 4.80 -0.98 15.54
CA HIS A 274 5.36 -1.55 14.30
C HIS A 274 6.82 -1.14 14.08
N ARG A 275 7.13 0.15 14.22
CA ARG A 275 8.48 0.68 13.97
C ARG A 275 9.55 0.05 14.85
N GLU A 276 9.25 -0.13 16.15
CA GLU A 276 10.17 -0.73 17.11
C GLU A 276 10.40 -2.21 16.79
N ARG A 277 9.32 -2.96 16.50
CA ARG A 277 9.44 -4.37 16.11
C ARG A 277 10.24 -4.57 14.82
N ILE A 278 10.04 -3.70 13.82
CA ILE A 278 10.80 -3.76 12.56
C ILE A 278 12.25 -3.32 12.75
N ALA A 279 12.51 -2.31 13.59
CA ALA A 279 13.87 -1.90 13.93
C ALA A 279 14.65 -3.05 14.60
N PHE A 280 14.02 -3.73 15.57
CA PHE A 280 14.58 -4.92 16.22
C PHE A 280 14.90 -6.02 15.20
N LEU A 281 13.96 -6.38 14.31
CA LEU A 281 14.19 -7.37 13.26
C LEU A 281 15.36 -6.98 12.36
N LYS A 282 15.41 -5.73 11.89
CA LYS A 282 16.48 -5.26 11.00
C LYS A 282 17.84 -5.28 11.68
N GLN A 283 17.92 -4.93 12.96
CA GLN A 283 19.15 -5.04 13.73
C GLN A 283 19.57 -6.51 13.86
N HIS A 284 18.66 -7.39 14.25
CA HIS A 284 18.95 -8.83 14.33
C HIS A 284 19.46 -9.40 13.00
N VAL A 285 18.80 -9.06 11.89
CA VAL A 285 19.21 -9.51 10.55
C VAL A 285 20.61 -8.98 10.19
N ALA A 286 20.93 -7.74 10.51
CA ALA A 286 22.26 -7.19 10.23
C ALA A 286 23.37 -7.93 11.00
N GLU A 287 23.10 -8.39 12.23
CA GLU A 287 24.03 -9.12 13.08
C GLU A 287 24.11 -10.62 12.74
N ALA A 288 22.94 -11.27 12.61
CA ALA A 288 22.85 -12.72 12.43
C ALA A 288 22.98 -13.15 10.97
N TYR A 289 22.63 -12.29 10.00
CA TYR A 289 22.60 -12.60 8.57
C TYR A 289 23.34 -11.54 7.74
N PRO A 290 24.67 -11.38 7.88
CA PRO A 290 25.44 -10.41 7.10
C PRO A 290 25.24 -10.60 5.60
N GLY A 291 24.91 -9.52 4.87
CA GLY A 291 24.60 -9.58 3.44
C GLY A 291 23.13 -9.87 3.11
N LEU A 292 22.27 -10.13 4.10
CA LEU A 292 20.82 -10.23 3.90
C LEU A 292 20.16 -8.89 4.16
N HIS A 293 19.36 -8.42 3.22
CA HIS A 293 18.69 -7.13 3.29
C HIS A 293 17.17 -7.28 3.12
N LEU A 294 16.41 -6.62 3.99
CA LEU A 294 14.95 -6.66 4.00
C LEU A 294 14.40 -5.29 3.62
N ILE A 295 13.71 -5.20 2.49
CA ILE A 295 13.02 -4.00 2.02
C ILE A 295 11.64 -4.36 1.45
N GLY A 296 10.77 -3.37 1.30
CA GLY A 296 9.42 -3.57 0.73
C GLY A 296 8.30 -3.19 1.68
N THR A 297 7.11 -3.56 1.29
CA THR A 297 5.87 -3.15 1.98
C THR A 297 5.71 -3.63 3.43
N PRO A 298 6.34 -4.70 3.91
CA PRO A 298 6.25 -5.07 5.33
C PRO A 298 6.97 -4.12 6.29
N PHE A 299 7.82 -3.21 5.81
CA PHE A 299 8.79 -2.50 6.64
C PHE A 299 8.52 -1.00 6.78
N ASP A 300 8.83 -0.20 5.76
CA ASP A 300 8.90 1.26 5.88
C ASP A 300 7.98 1.98 4.88
N GLY A 301 6.74 1.55 4.78
CA GLY A 301 5.72 2.15 3.93
C GLY A 301 5.22 1.24 2.82
N VAL A 302 3.95 1.40 2.47
CA VAL A 302 3.22 0.55 1.51
C VAL A 302 3.09 1.17 0.12
N GLY A 303 3.46 2.45 -0.02
CA GLY A 303 3.36 3.17 -1.29
C GLY A 303 4.53 2.87 -2.23
N MET A 304 4.28 2.98 -3.54
CA MET A 304 5.37 2.86 -4.54
C MET A 304 6.53 3.83 -4.29
N PRO A 305 6.31 5.12 -3.91
CA PRO A 305 7.41 6.02 -3.56
C PRO A 305 8.22 5.53 -2.37
N ASP A 306 7.58 4.89 -1.39
CA ASP A 306 8.27 4.35 -0.20
C ASP A 306 9.18 3.19 -0.59
N GLY A 307 8.71 2.28 -1.46
CA GLY A 307 9.51 1.19 -2.00
C GLY A 307 10.74 1.70 -2.78
N VAL A 308 10.54 2.69 -3.65
CA VAL A 308 11.66 3.33 -4.39
C VAL A 308 12.65 3.97 -3.42
N GLN A 309 12.18 4.65 -2.37
CA GLN A 309 13.04 5.27 -1.38
C GLN A 309 13.83 4.25 -0.57
N GLN A 310 13.22 3.12 -0.19
CA GLN A 310 13.91 2.02 0.49
C GLN A 310 15.02 1.44 -0.40
N ALA A 311 14.72 1.17 -1.67
CA ALA A 311 15.69 0.68 -2.64
C ALA A 311 16.86 1.66 -2.83
N LYS A 312 16.55 2.98 -2.96
CA LYS A 312 17.57 4.02 -3.08
C LYS A 312 18.46 4.09 -1.84
N LYS A 313 17.88 4.08 -0.63
CA LYS A 313 18.66 4.11 0.62
C LYS A 313 19.60 2.92 0.71
N LEU A 314 19.14 1.72 0.33
CA LEU A 314 19.97 0.53 0.32
C LEU A 314 21.10 0.66 -0.71
N ALA A 315 20.81 1.12 -1.91
CA ALA A 315 21.81 1.33 -2.96
C ALA A 315 22.87 2.40 -2.56
N ASP A 316 22.44 3.51 -1.97
CA ASP A 316 23.35 4.58 -1.50
C ASP A 316 24.27 4.08 -0.36
N ALA A 317 23.82 3.13 0.45
CA ALA A 317 24.60 2.50 1.52
C ALA A 317 25.42 1.28 1.07
N TRP A 318 25.25 0.82 -0.18
CA TRP A 318 25.95 -0.35 -0.69
C TRP A 318 27.47 -0.10 -0.76
N PRO A 319 28.30 -1.03 -0.24
CA PRO A 319 29.73 -0.84 -0.30
C PRO A 319 30.20 -0.82 -1.75
N VAL A 320 30.80 0.28 -2.16
CA VAL A 320 31.46 0.37 -3.48
C VAL A 320 32.68 -0.51 -3.44
N VAL A 321 32.62 -1.66 -4.08
CA VAL A 321 33.83 -2.47 -4.33
C VAL A 321 34.72 -1.66 -5.27
N LYS A 322 35.78 -1.06 -4.75
CA LYS A 322 36.82 -0.49 -5.63
C LYS A 322 37.47 -1.68 -6.31
N GLU A 323 37.27 -1.81 -7.60
CA GLU A 323 38.09 -2.72 -8.41
C GLU A 323 39.57 -2.43 -8.13
N LYS A 324 40.30 -3.47 -7.71
CA LYS A 324 41.73 -3.41 -7.49
C LYS A 324 42.48 -3.51 -8.80
#